data_30a7103db1482df7b5f7e7270c9b843e
#
_entry.id   30a7103db1482df7b5f7e7270c9b843e
#
_cell.length_a   1.000
_cell.length_b   1.000
_cell.length_c   1.000
_cell.angle_alpha   90.00
_cell.angle_beta   90.00
_cell.angle_gamma   90.00
#
_symmetry.space_group_name_H-M   'P 1'
#
loop_
_entity.id
_entity.type
_entity.pdbx_description
1 polymer ?
#
loop_
_entity_poly.entity_id
_entity_poly.type
_entity_poly.pdbx_seq_one_letter_code
_entity_poly.pdbx_strand_id
1 'polypeptide(L)' 'MSIPMPDLTVEVYNADYRVLSQIPWQEAIRLILWSAVYVIDLHSPAVHIHSPSLVIELPLSVALRE' A
#
# COMPACT_ATOMS: atom_id res chain seq x y z
N MET A 1 -10.19 1.92 -24.60
CA MET A 1 -10.71 1.34 -23.37
C MET A 1 -9.57 1.07 -22.41
N SER A 2 -9.67 1.56 -21.25
CA SER A 2 -8.61 1.32 -20.27
C SER A 2 -8.77 -0.06 -19.67
N ILE A 3 -7.65 -0.76 -19.53
CA ILE A 3 -7.65 -2.02 -18.82
C ILE A 3 -7.78 -1.67 -17.33
N PRO A 4 -8.79 -2.20 -16.66
CA PRO A 4 -8.88 -1.92 -15.23
C PRO A 4 -7.66 -2.48 -14.52
N MET A 5 -7.10 -1.70 -13.63
CA MET A 5 -6.06 -2.21 -12.76
C MET A 5 -6.63 -3.39 -11.99
N PRO A 6 -5.86 -4.46 -11.82
CA PRO A 6 -6.34 -5.51 -10.93
C PRO A 6 -6.63 -4.89 -9.57
N ASP A 7 -7.62 -5.44 -8.89
CA ASP A 7 -8.00 -4.96 -7.56
C ASP A 7 -6.92 -5.31 -6.57
N LEU A 8 -5.86 -4.52 -6.61
CA LEU A 8 -4.76 -4.69 -5.67
C LEU A 8 -5.18 -4.12 -4.33
N THR A 9 -5.07 -4.93 -3.32
CA THR A 9 -5.35 -4.49 -1.96
C THR A 9 -4.09 -4.62 -1.13
N VAL A 10 -4.05 -3.82 -0.06
CA VAL A 10 -2.94 -3.81 0.87
C VAL A 10 -3.48 -4.19 2.23
N GLU A 11 -2.86 -5.16 2.88
CA GLU A 11 -3.25 -5.53 4.22
C GLU A 11 -2.75 -4.49 5.22
N VAL A 12 -3.63 -4.09 6.13
CA VAL A 12 -3.30 -3.12 7.16
C VAL A 12 -3.25 -3.84 8.50
N TYR A 13 -2.13 -3.68 9.17
CA TYR A 13 -1.92 -4.25 10.49
C TYR A 13 -1.92 -3.16 11.54
N ASN A 14 -2.34 -3.49 12.73
CA ASN A 14 -2.24 -2.58 13.88
C ASN A 14 -0.79 -2.50 14.34
N ALA A 15 -0.50 -1.59 15.25
CA ALA A 15 0.85 -1.42 15.79
C ALA A 15 1.38 -2.70 16.44
N ASP A 16 0.50 -3.56 16.92
CA ASP A 16 0.87 -4.85 17.50
C ASP A 16 0.85 -5.98 16.46
N TYR A 17 0.80 -5.64 15.18
CA TYR A 17 0.83 -6.58 14.04
C TYR A 17 -0.40 -7.48 13.96
N ARG A 18 -1.51 -7.03 14.46
CA ARG A 18 -2.79 -7.70 14.24
C ARG A 18 -3.43 -7.17 12.98
N VAL A 19 -3.99 -8.08 12.19
CA VAL A 19 -4.65 -7.69 10.94
C VAL A 19 -5.89 -6.87 11.27
N LEU A 20 -5.97 -5.66 10.71
CA LEU A 20 -7.13 -4.80 10.88
C LEU A 20 -8.07 -4.90 9.70
N SER A 21 -7.54 -4.77 8.48
CA SER A 21 -8.39 -4.75 7.30
C SER A 21 -7.54 -4.83 6.05
N GLN A 22 -8.22 -4.88 4.91
CA GLN A 22 -7.59 -4.71 3.62
C GLN A 22 -8.14 -3.44 3.00
N ILE A 23 -7.28 -2.66 2.39
CA ILE A 23 -7.67 -1.39 1.78
C ILE A 23 -7.21 -1.38 0.33
N PRO A 24 -7.87 -0.58 -0.53
CA PRO A 24 -7.41 -0.43 -1.91
C PRO A 24 -6.03 0.20 -1.95
N TRP A 25 -5.30 -0.08 -3.01
CA TRP A 25 -3.92 0.43 -3.14
C TRP A 25 -3.87 1.95 -3.12
N GLN A 26 -4.91 2.63 -3.62
CA GLN A 26 -4.97 4.09 -3.62
C GLN A 26 -4.94 4.64 -2.18
N GLU A 27 -5.69 3.98 -1.32
CA GLU A 27 -5.75 4.35 0.09
C GLU A 27 -4.40 4.12 0.76
N ALA A 28 -3.77 2.98 0.44
CA ALA A 28 -2.48 2.63 1.00
C ALA A 28 -1.42 3.66 0.64
N ILE A 29 -1.41 4.11 -0.61
CA ILE A 29 -0.45 5.12 -1.05
C ILE A 29 -0.64 6.41 -0.27
N ARG A 30 -1.89 6.81 -0.05
CA ARG A 30 -2.17 8.01 0.73
C ARG A 30 -1.60 7.90 2.14
N LEU A 31 -1.79 6.75 2.77
CA LEU A 31 -1.25 6.53 4.11
C LEU A 31 0.27 6.57 4.14
N ILE A 32 0.90 6.03 3.10
CA ILE A 32 2.36 6.05 2.99
C ILE A 32 2.85 7.50 2.86
N LEU A 33 2.21 8.28 2.01
CA LEU A 33 2.60 9.68 1.79
C LEU A 33 2.44 10.51 3.06
N TRP A 34 1.47 10.16 3.90
CA TRP A 34 1.26 10.84 5.17
C TRP A 34 2.16 10.30 6.28
N SER A 35 3.00 9.32 5.96
CA SER A 35 3.86 8.66 6.94
C SER A 35 3.07 8.07 8.10
N ALA A 36 1.85 7.60 7.81
CA ALA A 36 0.98 7.05 8.83
C ALA A 36 1.21 5.56 9.05
N VAL A 37 1.99 4.93 8.20
CA VAL A 37 2.19 3.49 8.24
C VAL A 37 3.65 3.13 7.96
N TYR A 38 4.04 1.94 8.41
CA TYR A 38 5.29 1.30 8.02
C TYR A 38 5.00 0.27 6.94
N VAL A 39 5.89 0.13 5.97
CA VAL A 39 5.79 -0.93 4.99
C VAL A 39 6.37 -2.20 5.62
N ILE A 40 5.56 -3.28 5.61
CA ILE A 40 6.01 -4.57 6.15
C ILE A 40 6.59 -5.42 5.04
N ASP A 41 5.82 -5.64 3.98
CA ASP A 41 6.21 -6.48 2.87
C ASP A 41 5.97 -5.76 1.56
N LEU A 42 6.79 -6.10 0.56
CA LEU A 42 6.66 -5.58 -0.79
C LEU A 42 6.29 -6.73 -1.71
N HIS A 43 5.65 -6.37 -2.84
CA HIS A 43 5.36 -7.35 -3.86
C HIS A 43 6.65 -7.89 -4.48
N SER A 44 6.62 -9.15 -4.88
CA SER A 44 7.72 -9.77 -5.61
C SER A 44 7.13 -10.49 -6.83
N PRO A 45 7.40 -10.00 -8.05
CA PRO A 45 8.21 -8.82 -8.38
C PRO A 45 7.55 -7.50 -7.96
N ALA A 46 8.35 -6.46 -7.90
CA ALA A 46 7.90 -5.15 -7.44
C ALA A 46 6.84 -4.58 -8.36
N VAL A 47 5.84 -3.95 -7.76
CA VAL A 47 4.79 -3.23 -8.49
C VAL A 47 4.98 -1.74 -8.22
N HIS A 48 5.18 -0.98 -9.28
CA HIS A 48 5.41 0.46 -9.15
C HIS A 48 4.19 1.22 -9.62
N ILE A 49 3.80 2.21 -8.83
CA ILE A 49 2.72 3.13 -9.17
C ILE A 49 3.36 4.43 -9.60
N HIS A 50 3.05 4.86 -10.82
CA HIS A 50 3.63 6.06 -11.41
C HIS A 50 2.66 7.22 -11.31
N SER A 51 3.17 8.35 -10.90
CA SER A 51 2.44 9.60 -10.96
C SER A 51 3.32 10.65 -11.65
N PRO A 52 2.75 11.81 -12.01
CA PRO A 52 3.55 12.81 -12.70
C PRO A 52 4.79 13.27 -11.93
N SER A 53 4.78 13.17 -10.61
CA SER A 53 5.86 13.72 -9.79
C SER A 53 6.67 12.66 -9.06
N LEU A 54 6.22 11.38 -9.04
CA LEU A 54 7.00 10.37 -8.34
C LEU A 54 6.56 8.96 -8.70
N VAL A 55 7.41 8.01 -8.31
CA VAL A 55 7.15 6.59 -8.47
C VAL A 55 7.17 5.97 -7.09
N ILE A 56 6.13 5.21 -6.76
CA ILE A 56 5.99 4.57 -5.45
C ILE A 56 5.94 3.08 -5.65
N GLU A 57 6.75 2.35 -4.89
CA GLU A 57 6.67 0.90 -4.89
C GLU A 57 5.51 0.47 -4.00
N LEU A 58 4.57 -0.29 -4.58
CA LEU A 58 3.36 -0.69 -3.87
C LEU A 58 3.68 -1.75 -2.84
N PRO A 59 3.32 -1.55 -1.59
CA PRO A 59 3.53 -2.57 -0.58
C PRO A 59 2.47 -3.66 -0.64
N LEU A 60 2.81 -4.84 -0.15
CA LEU A 60 1.86 -5.93 0.02
C LEU A 60 1.10 -5.75 1.34
N SER A 61 1.77 -5.28 2.35
CA SER A 61 1.16 -5.03 3.65
C SER A 61 1.86 -3.89 4.38
N VAL A 62 1.11 -3.21 5.22
CA VAL A 62 1.60 -2.07 6.00
C VAL A 62 1.09 -2.20 7.44
N ALA A 63 1.80 -1.56 8.37
CA ALA A 63 1.38 -1.49 9.77
C ALA A 63 1.21 -0.03 10.17
N LEU A 64 0.16 0.23 10.94
CA LEU A 64 -0.09 1.59 11.43
C LEU A 64 1.01 2.00 12.39
N ARG A 65 1.38 3.26 12.30
CA ARG A 65 2.28 3.87 13.28
C ARG A 65 1.46 4.30 14.47
N GLU A 66 2.02 4.12 15.64
CA GLU A 66 1.36 4.55 16.86
C GLU A 66 1.18 6.04 16.93
#